data_f9604472dd8c206f8ee6237ed34fe41f
#
_entry.id   f9604472dd8c206f8ee6237ed34fe41f
#
_cell.length_a   1.000
_cell.length_b   1.000
_cell.length_c   1.000
_cell.angle_alpha   90.00
_cell.angle_beta   90.00
_cell.angle_gamma   90.00
#
_symmetry.space_group_name_H-M   'P 1'
#
loop_
_entity.id
_entity.type
_entity.pdbx_description
1 polymer ?
#
loop_
_entity_poly.entity_id
_entity_poly.type
_entity_poly.pdbx_seq_one_letter_code
_entity_poly.pdbx_strand_id
1 'polypeptide(L)'
;MAGSNEVNLNECKRVVPLNTWILISNFKLAYNLLRRPDGSFNRELNEFLDRKVPANTIPVDGVFSFDIVDKSTNLLNRVYMPAPEDESQWGAVDLEKPLSTDDIVPVIVFFHGGSFTHSSANTAIYDTLCRRFVSLCKAVVVSVNYRRSPEHKYPAAYDDGWSAVKWVSTRPWLESGKDGQGRVHVYLAGDSSGGNIAHHVAVRAAEEGVEILGNILLHPMFGGEKRTESEKRLDGKYFVTTQDRDWYWRAYLPEGEDRDHPACNIFGPRGKNLKGLSFPRSLVVVAGLDLVQDWQLAYVEGLRNAGHEVKLLYLKQATIGYYFLPNNDHFYTLMEEIKNFVNPTC
;
A
#
# COMPACT_ATOMS: atom_id res chain seq x y z
N MET A 1 3.34 22.82 35.07
CA MET A 1 3.42 23.73 33.92
C MET A 1 3.50 22.84 32.70
N ALA A 2 2.38 22.64 32.02
CA ALA A 2 2.31 21.87 30.78
C ALA A 2 2.86 22.76 29.66
N GLY A 3 4.04 22.45 29.14
CA GLY A 3 4.57 23.10 27.96
C GLY A 3 3.69 22.75 26.77
N SER A 4 3.02 23.74 26.21
CA SER A 4 2.31 23.66 24.94
C SER A 4 3.35 23.32 23.87
N ASN A 5 3.35 22.09 23.36
CA ASN A 5 4.04 21.74 22.12
C ASN A 5 3.31 22.47 20.97
N GLU A 6 3.58 23.75 20.79
CA GLU A 6 3.21 24.45 19.57
C GLU A 6 3.93 23.75 18.41
N VAL A 7 3.18 23.00 17.63
CA VAL A 7 3.63 22.44 16.35
C VAL A 7 4.19 23.59 15.54
N ASN A 8 5.47 23.55 15.21
CA ASN A 8 6.09 24.58 14.39
C ASN A 8 5.57 24.48 12.95
N LEU A 9 4.37 25.03 12.74
CA LEU A 9 3.68 25.04 11.45
C LEU A 9 4.54 25.66 10.34
N ASN A 10 5.49 26.52 10.68
CA ASN A 10 6.38 27.16 9.71
C ASN A 10 7.46 26.20 9.20
N GLU A 11 7.94 25.29 10.03
CA GLU A 11 8.92 24.29 9.61
C GLU A 11 8.26 23.24 8.70
N CYS A 12 7.08 22.77 9.06
CA CYS A 12 6.30 21.84 8.24
C CYS A 12 5.96 22.45 6.86
N LYS A 13 5.56 23.71 6.80
CA LYS A 13 5.26 24.43 5.55
C LYS A 13 6.47 24.63 4.63
N ARG A 14 7.71 24.63 5.16
CA ARG A 14 8.93 24.75 4.36
C ARG A 14 9.32 23.43 3.70
N VAL A 15 9.02 22.31 4.34
CA VAL A 15 9.46 20.97 3.90
C VAL A 15 8.42 20.30 3.00
N VAL A 16 7.13 20.59 3.22
CA VAL A 16 6.02 19.97 2.48
C VAL A 16 5.46 20.96 1.46
N PRO A 17 5.38 20.61 0.17
CA PRO A 17 4.72 21.44 -0.83
C PRO A 17 3.29 21.78 -0.41
N LEU A 18 2.86 23.03 -0.66
CA LEU A 18 1.58 23.55 -0.18
C LEU A 18 0.38 22.65 -0.54
N ASN A 19 0.33 22.17 -1.78
CA ASN A 19 -0.77 21.31 -2.23
C ASN A 19 -0.79 19.96 -1.49
N THR A 20 0.38 19.37 -1.25
CA THR A 20 0.50 18.15 -0.44
C THR A 20 0.09 18.42 1.01
N TRP A 21 0.52 19.57 1.57
CA TRP A 21 0.14 19.96 2.92
C TRP A 21 -1.38 20.11 3.06
N ILE A 22 -2.05 20.79 2.11
CA ILE A 22 -3.51 20.95 2.09
C ILE A 22 -4.20 19.59 2.01
N LEU A 23 -3.75 18.73 1.09
CA LEU A 23 -4.33 17.38 0.88
C LEU A 23 -4.29 16.56 2.16
N ILE A 24 -3.11 16.44 2.77
CA ILE A 24 -2.91 15.60 3.96
C ILE A 24 -3.60 16.21 5.19
N SER A 25 -3.64 17.55 5.32
CA SER A 25 -4.36 18.21 6.39
C SER A 25 -5.87 17.96 6.32
N ASN A 26 -6.44 17.96 5.10
CA ASN A 26 -7.85 17.62 4.90
C ASN A 26 -8.14 16.17 5.27
N PHE A 27 -7.27 15.21 4.91
CA PHE A 27 -7.42 13.82 5.36
C PHE A 27 -7.34 13.72 6.88
N LYS A 28 -6.38 14.39 7.52
CA LYS A 28 -6.27 14.38 8.98
C LYS A 28 -7.54 14.91 9.65
N LEU A 29 -8.08 16.02 9.15
CA LEU A 29 -9.31 16.60 9.67
C LEU A 29 -10.48 15.61 9.52
N ALA A 30 -10.69 15.06 8.33
CA ALA A 30 -11.72 14.07 8.07
C ALA A 30 -11.57 12.86 8.98
N TYR A 31 -10.36 12.28 9.08
CA TYR A 31 -10.09 11.12 9.91
C TYR A 31 -10.37 11.36 11.40
N ASN A 32 -10.09 12.57 11.90
CA ASN A 32 -10.40 12.94 13.29
C ASN A 32 -11.91 13.05 13.55
N LEU A 33 -12.70 13.48 12.55
CA LEU A 33 -14.16 13.56 12.66
C LEU A 33 -14.83 12.17 12.66
N LEU A 34 -14.17 11.18 12.09
CA LEU A 34 -14.73 9.83 11.91
C LEU A 34 -14.50 8.91 13.10
N ARG A 35 -13.43 9.14 13.85
CA ARG A 35 -13.05 8.35 15.03
C ARG A 35 -13.71 8.91 16.28
N ARG A 36 -14.27 8.03 17.11
CA ARG A 36 -14.85 8.41 18.39
C ARG A 36 -13.97 7.91 19.55
N PRO A 37 -13.99 8.61 20.71
CA PRO A 37 -13.21 8.20 21.89
C PRO A 37 -13.55 6.81 22.42
N ASP A 38 -14.79 6.36 22.24
CA ASP A 38 -15.28 5.04 22.62
C ASP A 38 -14.76 3.90 21.72
N GLY A 39 -13.92 4.21 20.71
CA GLY A 39 -13.39 3.24 19.75
C GLY A 39 -14.31 2.98 18.57
N SER A 40 -15.51 3.55 18.53
CA SER A 40 -16.40 3.42 17.38
C SER A 40 -15.97 4.32 16.22
N PHE A 41 -16.44 3.97 15.02
CA PHE A 41 -16.10 4.65 13.78
C PHE A 41 -17.36 5.01 12.99
N ASN A 42 -17.41 6.21 12.44
CA ASN A 42 -18.52 6.63 11.62
C ASN A 42 -18.33 6.19 10.16
N ARG A 43 -18.67 4.93 9.85
CA ARG A 43 -18.50 4.34 8.52
C ARG A 43 -19.31 5.06 7.45
N GLU A 44 -20.56 5.41 7.75
CA GLU A 44 -21.44 6.10 6.81
C GLU A 44 -20.86 7.44 6.36
N LEU A 45 -20.42 8.27 7.32
CA LEU A 45 -19.77 9.53 7.02
C LEU A 45 -18.43 9.31 6.29
N ASN A 46 -17.68 8.26 6.62
CA ASN A 46 -16.45 7.92 5.89
C ASN A 46 -16.73 7.62 4.41
N GLU A 47 -17.74 6.79 4.13
CA GLU A 47 -18.13 6.48 2.75
C GLU A 47 -18.61 7.71 1.98
N PHE A 48 -19.26 8.65 2.65
CA PHE A 48 -19.68 9.91 2.06
C PHE A 48 -18.50 10.86 1.76
N LEU A 49 -17.52 10.94 2.66
CA LEU A 49 -16.34 11.81 2.51
C LEU A 49 -15.27 11.21 1.59
N ASP A 50 -15.25 9.89 1.43
CA ASP A 50 -14.31 9.20 0.54
C ASP A 50 -14.68 9.46 -0.92
N ARG A 51 -13.93 10.35 -1.58
CA ARG A 51 -14.13 10.66 -2.99
C ARG A 51 -13.78 9.44 -3.84
N LYS A 52 -14.80 8.71 -4.25
CA LYS A 52 -14.68 7.55 -5.16
C LYS A 52 -14.83 7.98 -6.61
N VAL A 53 -14.15 7.27 -7.49
CA VAL A 53 -14.26 7.47 -8.95
C VAL A 53 -14.77 6.18 -9.60
N PRO A 54 -15.61 6.29 -10.66
CA PRO A 54 -16.06 5.12 -11.41
C PRO A 54 -14.89 4.47 -12.17
N ALA A 55 -15.04 3.20 -12.52
CA ALA A 55 -14.16 2.55 -13.48
C ALA A 55 -14.35 3.17 -14.87
N ASN A 56 -13.28 3.19 -15.66
CA ASN A 56 -13.26 3.80 -16.98
C ASN A 56 -12.97 2.75 -18.06
N THR A 57 -13.99 2.37 -18.81
CA THR A 57 -13.88 1.47 -19.98
C THR A 57 -13.41 2.21 -21.27
N ILE A 58 -13.36 3.54 -21.22
CA ILE A 58 -12.64 4.39 -22.18
C ILE A 58 -11.34 4.80 -21.47
N PRO A 59 -10.17 4.68 -22.12
CA PRO A 59 -8.91 4.96 -21.47
C PRO A 59 -8.81 6.41 -20.99
N VAL A 60 -8.28 6.59 -19.79
CA VAL A 60 -7.87 7.89 -19.25
C VAL A 60 -6.37 7.82 -19.03
N ASP A 61 -5.63 8.74 -19.61
CA ASP A 61 -4.16 8.75 -19.62
C ASP A 61 -3.55 7.41 -20.10
N GLY A 62 -4.15 6.78 -21.12
CA GLY A 62 -3.70 5.52 -21.69
C GLY A 62 -3.98 4.29 -20.79
N VAL A 63 -4.91 4.39 -19.83
CA VAL A 63 -5.22 3.31 -18.90
C VAL A 63 -6.72 3.05 -18.82
N PHE A 64 -7.12 1.81 -19.06
CA PHE A 64 -8.46 1.30 -18.72
C PHE A 64 -8.59 0.99 -17.23
N SER A 65 -9.81 0.99 -16.71
CA SER A 65 -10.09 0.41 -15.40
C SER A 65 -11.44 -0.30 -15.37
N PHE A 66 -11.49 -1.41 -14.63
CA PHE A 66 -12.66 -2.29 -14.53
C PHE A 66 -12.89 -2.69 -13.09
N ASP A 67 -14.14 -2.70 -12.64
CA ASP A 67 -14.53 -3.22 -11.35
C ASP A 67 -14.99 -4.68 -11.49
N ILE A 68 -14.30 -5.59 -10.83
CA ILE A 68 -14.59 -7.02 -10.87
C ILE A 68 -14.82 -7.51 -9.46
N VAL A 69 -15.97 -8.17 -9.23
CA VAL A 69 -16.25 -8.82 -7.96
C VAL A 69 -15.84 -10.28 -8.08
N ASP A 70 -14.93 -10.71 -7.22
CA ASP A 70 -14.61 -12.12 -7.07
C ASP A 70 -15.81 -12.84 -6.45
N LYS A 71 -16.41 -13.77 -7.22
CA LYS A 71 -17.63 -14.50 -6.82
C LYS A 71 -17.42 -15.39 -5.60
N SER A 72 -16.20 -15.83 -5.32
CA SER A 72 -15.90 -16.73 -4.20
C SER A 72 -15.81 -15.99 -2.88
N THR A 73 -15.38 -14.73 -2.89
CA THR A 73 -15.14 -13.92 -1.69
C THR A 73 -16.06 -12.71 -1.57
N ASN A 74 -16.77 -12.36 -2.65
CA ASN A 74 -17.54 -11.12 -2.80
C ASN A 74 -16.66 -9.85 -2.66
N LEU A 75 -15.35 -9.96 -2.90
CA LEU A 75 -14.43 -8.83 -2.88
C LEU A 75 -14.45 -8.11 -4.22
N LEU A 76 -14.55 -6.80 -4.15
CA LEU A 76 -14.32 -5.93 -5.29
C LEU A 76 -12.81 -5.82 -5.54
N ASN A 77 -12.39 -6.07 -6.77
CA ASN A 77 -11.06 -5.77 -7.25
C ASN A 77 -11.18 -4.77 -8.40
N ARG A 78 -10.47 -3.65 -8.32
CA ARG A 78 -10.34 -2.74 -9.45
C ARG A 78 -9.09 -3.08 -10.23
N VAL A 79 -9.28 -3.49 -11.48
CA VAL A 79 -8.20 -3.84 -12.40
C VAL A 79 -7.90 -2.65 -13.29
N TYR A 80 -6.64 -2.28 -13.42
CA TYR A 80 -6.13 -1.25 -14.32
C TYR A 80 -5.21 -1.91 -15.34
N MET A 81 -5.42 -1.60 -16.62
CA MET A 81 -4.66 -2.17 -17.73
C MET A 81 -4.16 -1.08 -18.69
N PRO A 82 -2.97 -1.23 -19.29
CA PRO A 82 -2.51 -0.34 -20.31
C PRO A 82 -3.45 -0.43 -21.53
N ALA A 83 -3.80 0.70 -22.11
CA ALA A 83 -4.54 0.74 -23.36
C ALA A 83 -3.58 0.42 -24.53
N PRO A 84 -4.05 -0.30 -25.56
CA PRO A 84 -3.32 -0.40 -26.81
C PRO A 84 -3.04 1.00 -27.40
N GLU A 85 -1.91 1.14 -28.10
CA GLU A 85 -1.56 2.38 -28.78
C GLU A 85 -2.55 2.71 -29.93
N ASP A 86 -3.09 1.66 -30.57
CA ASP A 86 -4.12 1.78 -31.60
C ASP A 86 -5.51 1.96 -30.97
N GLU A 87 -6.05 3.16 -31.07
CA GLU A 87 -7.37 3.51 -30.53
C GLU A 87 -8.52 2.67 -31.11
N SER A 88 -8.35 2.10 -32.30
CA SER A 88 -9.37 1.23 -32.91
C SER A 88 -9.57 -0.08 -32.10
N GLN A 89 -8.63 -0.45 -31.27
CA GLN A 89 -8.66 -1.64 -30.43
C GLN A 89 -9.29 -1.38 -29.04
N TRP A 90 -9.60 -0.13 -28.68
CA TRP A 90 -10.11 0.20 -27.37
C TRP A 90 -11.45 -0.45 -27.02
N GLY A 91 -12.28 -0.75 -28.01
CA GLY A 91 -13.55 -1.47 -27.80
C GLY A 91 -13.41 -2.99 -27.65
N ALA A 92 -12.21 -3.53 -27.82
CA ALA A 92 -11.95 -4.98 -27.86
C ALA A 92 -11.32 -5.55 -26.58
N VAL A 93 -11.18 -4.77 -25.50
CA VAL A 93 -10.59 -5.25 -24.25
C VAL A 93 -11.51 -6.28 -23.61
N ASP A 94 -11.06 -7.52 -23.62
CA ASP A 94 -11.75 -8.67 -23.03
C ASP A 94 -10.93 -9.22 -21.88
N LEU A 95 -11.41 -9.03 -20.65
CA LEU A 95 -10.74 -9.47 -19.44
C LEU A 95 -10.70 -11.00 -19.27
N GLU A 96 -11.44 -11.73 -20.10
CA GLU A 96 -11.46 -13.19 -20.11
C GLU A 96 -10.49 -13.77 -21.17
N LYS A 97 -9.63 -12.92 -21.76
CA LYS A 97 -8.61 -13.32 -22.73
C LYS A 97 -7.22 -12.85 -22.33
N PRO A 98 -6.15 -13.54 -22.83
CA PRO A 98 -4.79 -13.02 -22.75
C PRO A 98 -4.68 -11.63 -23.37
N LEU A 99 -3.73 -10.83 -22.89
CA LEU A 99 -3.40 -9.55 -23.54
C LEU A 99 -2.69 -9.83 -24.87
N SER A 100 -3.03 -9.09 -25.89
CA SER A 100 -2.39 -9.20 -27.21
C SER A 100 -1.06 -8.42 -27.18
N THR A 101 -0.01 -9.06 -26.67
CA THR A 101 1.36 -8.48 -26.62
C THR A 101 2.37 -9.60 -26.56
N ASP A 102 3.54 -9.35 -27.16
CA ASP A 102 4.72 -10.24 -27.05
C ASP A 102 5.60 -9.88 -25.84
N ASP A 103 5.33 -8.76 -25.19
CA ASP A 103 6.06 -8.31 -24.02
C ASP A 103 5.55 -8.98 -22.73
N ILE A 104 6.45 -9.21 -21.79
CA ILE A 104 6.09 -9.64 -20.44
C ILE A 104 5.42 -8.47 -19.72
N VAL A 105 4.13 -8.62 -19.37
CA VAL A 105 3.37 -7.62 -18.64
C VAL A 105 3.34 -7.97 -17.16
N PRO A 106 4.08 -7.24 -16.29
CA PRO A 106 4.03 -7.47 -14.85
C PRO A 106 2.62 -7.23 -14.28
N VAL A 107 2.30 -7.94 -13.21
CA VAL A 107 1.05 -7.73 -12.45
C VAL A 107 1.39 -7.23 -11.06
N ILE A 108 0.84 -6.10 -10.67
CA ILE A 108 1.01 -5.52 -9.35
C ILE A 108 -0.31 -5.64 -8.57
N VAL A 109 -0.33 -6.49 -7.54
CA VAL A 109 -1.45 -6.54 -6.59
C VAL A 109 -1.23 -5.46 -5.55
N PHE A 110 -2.08 -4.44 -5.58
CA PHE A 110 -1.93 -3.22 -4.78
C PHE A 110 -2.94 -3.17 -3.63
N PHE A 111 -2.44 -2.86 -2.44
CA PHE A 111 -3.23 -2.64 -1.22
C PHE A 111 -3.15 -1.16 -0.82
N HIS A 112 -4.30 -0.49 -0.80
CA HIS A 112 -4.36 0.91 -0.41
C HIS A 112 -4.07 1.13 1.08
N GLY A 113 -3.61 2.31 1.44
CA GLY A 113 -3.45 2.73 2.82
C GLY A 113 -4.77 3.19 3.46
N GLY A 114 -4.64 3.90 4.57
CA GLY A 114 -5.78 4.37 5.36
C GLY A 114 -5.92 3.67 6.70
N SER A 115 -4.81 3.19 7.24
CA SER A 115 -4.72 2.60 8.60
C SER A 115 -5.72 1.45 8.82
N PHE A 116 -5.92 0.60 7.83
CA PHE A 116 -6.91 -0.51 7.77
C PHE A 116 -8.38 -0.07 7.86
N THR A 117 -8.66 1.21 8.02
CA THR A 117 -10.00 1.73 8.39
C THR A 117 -10.61 2.61 7.30
N HIS A 118 -9.78 3.40 6.63
CA HIS A 118 -10.20 4.39 5.63
C HIS A 118 -9.95 3.91 4.21
N SER A 119 -10.45 4.71 3.26
CA SER A 119 -10.24 4.53 1.81
C SER A 119 -10.84 3.23 1.25
N SER A 120 -10.67 3.05 -0.04
CA SER A 120 -11.14 1.90 -0.82
C SER A 120 -10.32 1.77 -2.11
N ALA A 121 -10.46 0.66 -2.82
CA ALA A 121 -9.74 0.42 -4.07
C ALA A 121 -10.02 1.48 -5.15
N ASN A 122 -11.16 2.18 -5.06
CA ASN A 122 -11.62 3.19 -6.01
C ASN A 122 -11.61 4.62 -5.44
N THR A 123 -10.97 4.86 -4.30
CA THR A 123 -10.69 6.21 -3.82
C THR A 123 -9.85 6.99 -4.83
N ALA A 124 -10.22 8.22 -5.16
CA ALA A 124 -9.64 9.01 -6.25
C ALA A 124 -8.11 9.10 -6.23
N ILE A 125 -7.49 9.24 -5.06
CA ILE A 125 -6.02 9.32 -4.95
C ILE A 125 -5.35 8.00 -5.28
N TYR A 126 -5.97 6.88 -4.91
CA TYR A 126 -5.46 5.54 -5.23
C TYR A 126 -5.73 5.15 -6.68
N ASP A 127 -6.87 5.56 -7.25
CA ASP A 127 -7.11 5.43 -8.70
C ASP A 127 -5.99 6.12 -9.49
N THR A 128 -5.66 7.37 -9.14
CA THR A 128 -4.57 8.11 -9.78
C THR A 128 -3.21 7.42 -9.60
N LEU A 129 -2.91 6.90 -8.40
CA LEU A 129 -1.64 6.21 -8.13
C LEU A 129 -1.53 4.90 -8.91
N CYS A 130 -2.61 4.09 -8.95
CA CYS A 130 -2.64 2.84 -9.71
C CYS A 130 -2.46 3.07 -11.21
N ARG A 131 -3.12 4.09 -11.79
CA ARG A 131 -2.91 4.48 -13.21
C ARG A 131 -1.46 4.85 -13.50
N ARG A 132 -0.80 5.56 -12.59
CA ARG A 132 0.63 5.88 -12.71
C ARG A 132 1.51 4.63 -12.71
N PHE A 133 1.20 3.66 -11.85
CA PHE A 133 1.93 2.38 -11.85
C PHE A 133 1.75 1.62 -13.17
N VAL A 134 0.54 1.60 -13.73
CA VAL A 134 0.31 1.00 -15.07
C VAL A 134 1.18 1.69 -16.12
N SER A 135 1.10 3.01 -16.23
CA SER A 135 1.84 3.78 -17.24
C SER A 135 3.35 3.67 -17.08
N LEU A 136 3.82 3.70 -15.83
CA LEU A 136 5.24 3.72 -15.49
C LEU A 136 5.90 2.36 -15.66
N CYS A 137 5.24 1.31 -15.17
CA CYS A 137 5.78 -0.05 -15.14
C CYS A 137 5.33 -0.90 -16.34
N LYS A 138 4.44 -0.37 -17.21
CA LYS A 138 3.78 -1.16 -18.26
C LYS A 138 3.12 -2.42 -17.70
N ALA A 139 2.48 -2.30 -16.55
CA ALA A 139 1.96 -3.40 -15.75
C ALA A 139 0.43 -3.40 -15.73
N VAL A 140 -0.17 -4.54 -15.43
CA VAL A 140 -1.54 -4.60 -14.92
C VAL A 140 -1.49 -4.33 -13.42
N VAL A 141 -2.40 -3.48 -12.91
CA VAL A 141 -2.52 -3.23 -11.46
C VAL A 141 -3.88 -3.71 -10.98
N VAL A 142 -3.88 -4.52 -9.92
CA VAL A 142 -5.09 -5.01 -9.26
C VAL A 142 -5.17 -4.36 -7.89
N SER A 143 -6.03 -3.36 -7.73
CA SER A 143 -6.28 -2.70 -6.45
C SER A 143 -7.37 -3.44 -5.68
N VAL A 144 -7.01 -3.96 -4.50
CA VAL A 144 -7.85 -4.83 -3.69
C VAL A 144 -8.68 -4.00 -2.72
N ASN A 145 -10.02 -4.16 -2.75
CA ASN A 145 -10.92 -3.51 -1.78
C ASN A 145 -11.12 -4.38 -0.55
N TYR A 146 -10.04 -4.57 0.22
CA TYR A 146 -10.05 -5.42 1.41
C TYR A 146 -11.02 -4.92 2.49
N ARG A 147 -11.55 -5.82 3.30
CA ARG A 147 -12.44 -5.52 4.43
C ARG A 147 -11.71 -4.70 5.50
N ARG A 148 -12.38 -3.65 5.98
CA ARG A 148 -11.78 -2.63 6.84
C ARG A 148 -12.22 -2.76 8.30
N SER A 149 -11.33 -2.35 9.19
CA SER A 149 -11.63 -2.19 10.63
C SER A 149 -12.42 -0.89 10.88
N PRO A 150 -13.09 -0.78 12.05
CA PRO A 150 -13.20 -1.78 13.13
C PRO A 150 -14.18 -2.92 12.87
N GLU A 151 -15.01 -2.87 11.80
CA GLU A 151 -16.03 -3.87 11.51
C GLU A 151 -15.41 -5.25 11.19
N HIS A 152 -14.25 -5.25 10.55
CA HIS A 152 -13.48 -6.43 10.23
C HIS A 152 -12.03 -6.29 10.74
N LYS A 153 -11.82 -6.87 11.92
CA LYS A 153 -10.48 -6.89 12.56
C LYS A 153 -9.54 -7.90 11.90
N TYR A 154 -8.30 -7.94 12.36
CA TYR A 154 -7.33 -8.98 12.04
C TYR A 154 -7.96 -10.39 12.15
N PRO A 155 -7.73 -11.31 11.20
CA PRO A 155 -6.85 -11.20 10.03
C PRO A 155 -7.57 -10.82 8.71
N ALA A 156 -8.81 -10.30 8.75
CA ALA A 156 -9.70 -10.16 7.58
C ALA A 156 -9.00 -9.52 6.35
N ALA A 157 -8.27 -8.41 6.53
CA ALA A 157 -7.58 -7.74 5.42
C ALA A 157 -6.47 -8.62 4.79
N TYR A 158 -5.79 -9.45 5.59
CA TYR A 158 -4.75 -10.37 5.08
C TYR A 158 -5.36 -11.55 4.32
N ASP A 159 -6.49 -12.07 4.80
CA ASP A 159 -7.23 -13.14 4.11
C ASP A 159 -7.77 -12.64 2.77
N ASP A 160 -8.26 -11.40 2.73
CA ASP A 160 -8.72 -10.77 1.50
C ASP A 160 -7.57 -10.54 0.51
N GLY A 161 -6.42 -10.06 1.00
CA GLY A 161 -5.22 -9.89 0.21
C GLY A 161 -4.71 -11.21 -0.38
N TRP A 162 -4.69 -12.26 0.42
CA TRP A 162 -4.34 -13.60 -0.05
C TRP A 162 -5.34 -14.15 -1.08
N SER A 163 -6.62 -13.93 -0.85
CA SER A 163 -7.67 -14.34 -1.79
C SER A 163 -7.52 -13.61 -3.13
N ALA A 164 -7.16 -12.32 -3.10
CA ALA A 164 -6.89 -11.57 -4.33
C ALA A 164 -5.69 -12.12 -5.11
N VAL A 165 -4.60 -12.51 -4.44
CA VAL A 165 -3.45 -13.17 -5.09
C VAL A 165 -3.87 -14.49 -5.76
N LYS A 166 -4.65 -15.33 -5.08
CA LYS A 166 -5.18 -16.57 -5.66
C LYS A 166 -6.10 -16.30 -6.84
N TRP A 167 -6.97 -15.29 -6.72
CA TRP A 167 -7.85 -14.88 -7.82
C TRP A 167 -7.05 -14.39 -9.03
N VAL A 168 -6.04 -13.56 -8.82
CA VAL A 168 -5.13 -13.10 -9.87
C VAL A 168 -4.49 -14.28 -10.59
N SER A 169 -4.04 -15.30 -9.86
CA SER A 169 -3.38 -16.49 -10.43
C SER A 169 -4.27 -17.31 -11.39
N THR A 170 -5.58 -17.05 -11.40
CA THR A 170 -6.54 -17.73 -12.29
C THR A 170 -6.94 -16.91 -13.52
N ARG A 171 -6.36 -15.72 -13.72
CA ARG A 171 -6.78 -14.80 -14.78
C ARG A 171 -6.10 -15.10 -16.11
N PRO A 172 -6.85 -15.16 -17.24
CA PRO A 172 -6.30 -15.48 -18.55
C PRO A 172 -5.23 -14.48 -19.03
N TRP A 173 -5.39 -13.21 -18.67
CA TRP A 173 -4.41 -12.16 -19.03
C TRP A 173 -3.04 -12.30 -18.35
N LEU A 174 -2.90 -13.17 -17.33
CA LEU A 174 -1.59 -13.54 -16.76
C LEU A 174 -0.75 -14.35 -17.73
N GLU A 175 -1.35 -15.04 -18.71
CA GLU A 175 -0.58 -15.78 -19.72
C GLU A 175 0.38 -14.85 -20.48
N SER A 176 -0.01 -13.59 -20.69
CA SER A 176 0.84 -12.57 -21.31
C SER A 176 1.97 -12.07 -20.40
N GLY A 177 1.92 -12.38 -19.12
CA GLY A 177 2.94 -12.03 -18.12
C GLY A 177 3.95 -13.16 -17.85
N LYS A 178 3.93 -14.24 -18.64
CA LYS A 178 4.87 -15.36 -18.50
C LYS A 178 6.18 -15.07 -19.20
N ASP A 179 7.28 -15.29 -18.51
CA ASP A 179 8.62 -15.28 -19.13
C ASP A 179 8.89 -16.57 -19.90
N GLY A 180 10.05 -16.63 -20.58
CA GLY A 180 10.47 -17.81 -21.34
C GLY A 180 10.66 -19.10 -20.51
N GLN A 181 10.54 -19.00 -19.16
CA GLN A 181 10.55 -20.12 -18.22
C GLN A 181 9.14 -20.44 -17.69
N GLY A 182 8.11 -19.74 -18.17
CA GLY A 182 6.72 -19.90 -17.75
C GLY A 182 6.37 -19.28 -16.40
N ARG A 183 7.25 -18.44 -15.81
CA ARG A 183 6.99 -17.76 -14.54
C ARG A 183 6.14 -16.51 -14.77
N VAL A 184 5.14 -16.32 -13.93
CA VAL A 184 4.29 -15.11 -13.94
C VAL A 184 4.96 -14.00 -13.11
N HIS A 185 5.10 -12.82 -13.67
CA HIS A 185 5.72 -11.68 -13.02
C HIS A 185 4.72 -10.96 -12.09
N VAL A 186 4.45 -11.55 -10.92
CA VAL A 186 3.55 -10.97 -9.91
C VAL A 186 4.36 -10.23 -8.84
N TYR A 187 3.94 -9.00 -8.57
CA TYR A 187 4.46 -8.13 -7.51
C TYR A 187 3.35 -7.78 -6.53
N LEU A 188 3.69 -7.64 -5.25
CA LEU A 188 2.82 -7.03 -4.25
C LEU A 188 3.26 -5.59 -4.03
N ALA A 189 2.30 -4.70 -3.81
CA ALA A 189 2.59 -3.31 -3.46
C ALA A 189 1.54 -2.77 -2.50
N GLY A 190 1.94 -1.84 -1.64
CA GLY A 190 0.99 -1.14 -0.79
C GLY A 190 1.62 -0.01 0.00
N ASP A 191 0.80 0.92 0.41
CA ASP A 191 1.23 2.05 1.23
C ASP A 191 0.65 1.99 2.65
N SER A 192 1.42 2.38 3.64
CA SER A 192 1.01 2.42 5.04
C SER A 192 0.44 1.06 5.52
N SER A 193 -0.85 0.98 5.90
CA SER A 193 -1.52 -0.29 6.21
C SER A 193 -1.51 -1.26 5.02
N GLY A 194 -1.58 -0.76 3.80
CA GLY A 194 -1.45 -1.60 2.61
C GLY A 194 -0.07 -2.21 2.46
N GLY A 195 1.00 -1.50 2.83
CA GLY A 195 2.36 -2.05 2.89
C GLY A 195 2.49 -3.14 3.95
N ASN A 196 1.80 -2.99 5.08
CA ASN A 196 1.69 -4.02 6.09
C ASN A 196 0.96 -5.26 5.55
N ILE A 197 -0.17 -5.08 4.84
CA ILE A 197 -0.90 -6.18 4.19
C ILE A 197 0.01 -6.89 3.18
N ALA A 198 0.71 -6.15 2.32
CA ALA A 198 1.63 -6.70 1.32
C ALA A 198 2.69 -7.60 1.96
N HIS A 199 3.28 -7.18 3.11
CA HIS A 199 4.20 -8.03 3.87
C HIS A 199 3.58 -9.36 4.28
N HIS A 200 2.40 -9.33 4.94
CA HIS A 200 1.76 -10.55 5.45
C HIS A 200 1.28 -11.49 4.34
N VAL A 201 0.82 -10.93 3.21
CA VAL A 201 0.48 -11.70 2.02
C VAL A 201 1.74 -12.33 1.40
N ALA A 202 2.87 -11.61 1.36
CA ALA A 202 4.15 -12.15 0.90
C ALA A 202 4.65 -13.32 1.78
N VAL A 203 4.51 -13.21 3.10
CA VAL A 203 4.83 -14.31 4.03
C VAL A 203 3.97 -15.54 3.71
N ARG A 204 2.66 -15.34 3.57
CA ARG A 204 1.74 -16.44 3.28
C ARG A 204 2.02 -17.07 1.91
N ALA A 205 2.32 -16.28 0.90
CA ALA A 205 2.71 -16.77 -0.42
C ALA A 205 3.96 -17.66 -0.34
N ALA A 206 4.99 -17.21 0.38
CA ALA A 206 6.21 -17.97 0.60
C ALA A 206 5.96 -19.31 1.34
N GLU A 207 5.01 -19.33 2.28
CA GLU A 207 4.63 -20.55 3.01
C GLU A 207 3.82 -21.54 2.17
N GLU A 208 2.97 -21.02 1.31
CA GLU A 208 2.14 -21.84 0.41
C GLU A 208 2.85 -22.16 -0.93
N GLY A 209 4.12 -21.73 -1.08
CA GLY A 209 4.93 -22.02 -2.28
C GLY A 209 4.46 -21.26 -3.54
N VAL A 210 3.77 -20.14 -3.36
CA VAL A 210 3.35 -19.25 -4.45
C VAL A 210 4.45 -18.21 -4.69
N GLU A 211 4.99 -18.19 -5.90
CA GLU A 211 6.07 -17.27 -6.26
C GLU A 211 5.55 -15.84 -6.41
N ILE A 212 6.16 -14.91 -5.68
CA ILE A 212 6.01 -13.46 -5.81
C ILE A 212 7.39 -12.90 -6.12
N LEU A 213 7.54 -12.17 -7.23
CA LEU A 213 8.84 -11.67 -7.68
C LEU A 213 9.35 -10.49 -6.86
N GLY A 214 8.46 -9.68 -6.34
CA GLY A 214 8.86 -8.53 -5.55
C GLY A 214 7.75 -7.97 -4.67
N ASN A 215 8.16 -7.27 -3.61
CA ASN A 215 7.26 -6.66 -2.65
C ASN A 215 7.64 -5.18 -2.44
N ILE A 216 6.72 -4.27 -2.73
CA ILE A 216 6.92 -2.81 -2.70
C ILE A 216 6.16 -2.23 -1.52
N LEU A 217 6.86 -1.82 -0.48
CA LEU A 217 6.27 -1.30 0.74
C LEU A 217 6.54 0.21 0.85
N LEU A 218 5.49 1.00 0.65
CA LEU A 218 5.55 2.46 0.79
C LEU A 218 5.18 2.84 2.22
N HIS A 219 6.15 3.27 3.02
CA HIS A 219 5.93 3.70 4.41
C HIS A 219 5.09 2.72 5.23
N PRO A 220 5.43 1.41 5.26
CA PRO A 220 4.56 0.40 5.85
C PRO A 220 4.23 0.73 7.30
N MET A 221 2.96 0.52 7.66
CA MET A 221 2.49 0.77 9.02
C MET A 221 2.89 -0.39 9.93
N PHE A 222 4.02 -0.23 10.60
CA PHE A 222 4.51 -1.12 11.65
C PHE A 222 4.57 -0.40 12.99
N GLY A 223 4.75 -1.13 14.07
CA GLY A 223 4.82 -0.58 15.41
C GLY A 223 5.23 -1.62 16.45
N GLY A 224 5.11 -1.27 17.72
CA GLY A 224 5.35 -2.12 18.87
C GLY A 224 4.95 -1.39 20.16
N GLU A 225 4.95 -2.07 21.30
CA GLU A 225 4.58 -1.45 22.58
C GLU A 225 5.57 -0.38 23.01
N LYS A 226 6.86 -0.62 22.80
CA LYS A 226 7.91 0.32 23.18
C LYS A 226 7.98 1.47 22.17
N ARG A 227 7.85 2.71 22.63
CA ARG A 227 8.02 3.91 21.80
C ARG A 227 9.45 4.07 21.31
N THR A 228 9.59 4.28 20.01
CA THR A 228 10.88 4.59 19.38
C THR A 228 11.27 6.06 19.56
N GLU A 229 12.50 6.39 19.21
CA GLU A 229 12.96 7.79 19.27
C GLU A 229 12.28 8.65 18.19
N SER A 230 11.99 8.09 17.03
CA SER A 230 11.23 8.84 15.99
C SER A 230 9.80 9.12 16.44
N GLU A 231 9.11 8.17 17.08
CA GLU A 231 7.78 8.40 17.65
C GLU A 231 7.80 9.54 18.68
N LYS A 232 8.77 9.56 19.60
CA LYS A 232 8.91 10.63 20.61
C LYS A 232 9.23 11.99 19.97
N ARG A 233 10.14 12.00 18.98
CA ARG A 233 10.65 13.22 18.34
C ARG A 233 9.66 13.83 17.36
N LEU A 234 8.88 13.02 16.63
CA LEU A 234 8.02 13.45 15.51
C LEU A 234 6.54 13.45 15.85
N ASP A 235 6.15 13.10 17.07
CA ASP A 235 4.76 13.07 17.51
C ASP A 235 4.05 14.40 17.22
N GLY A 236 3.02 14.35 16.38
CA GLY A 236 2.20 15.51 15.98
C GLY A 236 2.88 16.52 15.04
N LYS A 237 4.17 16.40 14.73
CA LYS A 237 4.88 17.41 13.93
C LYS A 237 4.52 17.39 12.45
N TYR A 238 4.30 16.19 11.89
CA TYR A 238 4.02 16.00 10.47
C TYR A 238 2.75 15.14 10.29
N PHE A 239 1.58 15.76 10.57
CA PHE A 239 0.23 15.22 10.36
C PHE A 239 -0.21 14.08 11.29
N VAL A 240 0.67 13.19 11.75
CA VAL A 240 0.33 11.98 12.48
C VAL A 240 0.79 12.08 13.93
N THR A 241 -0.04 11.57 14.85
CA THR A 241 0.29 11.44 16.27
C THR A 241 0.42 9.98 16.68
N THR A 242 1.11 9.73 17.78
CA THR A 242 1.17 8.41 18.41
C THR A 242 -0.22 7.96 18.86
N GLN A 243 -1.06 8.91 19.34
CA GLN A 243 -2.44 8.62 19.70
C GLN A 243 -3.28 8.15 18.51
N ASP A 244 -3.08 8.75 17.31
CA ASP A 244 -3.72 8.29 16.09
C ASP A 244 -3.35 6.83 15.80
N ARG A 245 -2.05 6.49 15.85
CA ARG A 245 -1.56 5.13 15.60
C ARG A 245 -2.12 4.12 16.60
N ASP A 246 -2.17 4.48 17.87
CA ASP A 246 -2.72 3.62 18.93
C ASP A 246 -4.20 3.33 18.71
N TRP A 247 -4.97 4.35 18.30
CA TRP A 247 -6.38 4.17 17.99
C TRP A 247 -6.58 3.16 16.85
N TYR A 248 -5.83 3.31 15.75
CA TYR A 248 -5.97 2.41 14.60
C TYR A 248 -5.52 0.98 14.90
N TRP A 249 -4.46 0.79 15.67
CA TRP A 249 -4.05 -0.55 16.08
C TRP A 249 -5.10 -1.20 16.99
N ARG A 250 -5.70 -0.49 17.94
CA ARG A 250 -6.82 -1.01 18.74
C ARG A 250 -8.05 -1.35 17.90
N ALA A 251 -8.33 -0.55 16.86
CA ALA A 251 -9.44 -0.80 15.95
C ALA A 251 -9.21 -2.05 15.07
N TYR A 252 -7.95 -2.38 14.76
CA TYR A 252 -7.60 -3.46 13.85
C TYR A 252 -7.27 -4.79 14.55
N LEU A 253 -6.50 -4.74 15.64
CA LEU A 253 -6.08 -5.93 16.36
C LEU A 253 -7.26 -6.64 17.06
N PRO A 254 -7.15 -7.95 17.32
CA PRO A 254 -8.14 -8.65 18.15
C PRO A 254 -8.29 -8.00 19.52
N GLU A 255 -9.42 -8.24 20.17
CA GLU A 255 -9.66 -7.71 21.50
C GLU A 255 -8.67 -8.28 22.52
N GLY A 256 -8.13 -7.41 23.37
CA GLY A 256 -7.12 -7.77 24.38
C GLY A 256 -5.68 -7.84 23.86
N GLU A 257 -5.45 -7.72 22.56
CA GLU A 257 -4.11 -7.71 21.98
C GLU A 257 -3.43 -6.34 22.07
N ASP A 258 -2.12 -6.36 22.25
CA ASP A 258 -1.26 -5.19 22.28
C ASP A 258 -0.47 -5.00 20.96
N ARG A 259 0.32 -3.95 20.87
CA ARG A 259 1.09 -3.64 19.66
C ARG A 259 2.34 -4.51 19.47
N ASP A 260 2.65 -5.44 20.35
CA ASP A 260 3.62 -6.51 20.12
C ASP A 260 3.00 -7.73 19.43
N HIS A 261 1.70 -7.64 19.09
CA HIS A 261 1.05 -8.61 18.18
C HIS A 261 1.81 -8.69 16.84
N PRO A 262 2.00 -9.88 16.24
CA PRO A 262 2.76 -10.06 14.98
C PRO A 262 2.28 -9.22 13.80
N ALA A 263 1.01 -8.85 13.76
CA ALA A 263 0.48 -7.93 12.74
C ALA A 263 1.10 -6.52 12.83
N CYS A 264 1.47 -6.07 14.00
CA CYS A 264 2.04 -4.75 14.26
C CYS A 264 3.56 -4.79 14.34
N ASN A 265 4.11 -5.68 15.18
CA ASN A 265 5.54 -5.83 15.45
C ASN A 265 6.08 -7.10 14.78
N ILE A 266 6.47 -6.96 13.50
CA ILE A 266 6.83 -8.08 12.62
C ILE A 266 7.99 -8.90 13.18
N PHE A 267 9.03 -8.22 13.65
CA PHE A 267 10.23 -8.84 14.24
C PHE A 267 10.28 -8.72 15.78
N GLY A 268 9.11 -8.46 16.38
CA GLY A 268 8.95 -8.40 17.84
C GLY A 268 9.00 -9.77 18.53
N PRO A 269 8.75 -9.80 19.83
CA PRO A 269 8.90 -11.02 20.65
C PRO A 269 7.94 -12.15 20.23
N ARG A 270 6.82 -11.82 19.57
CA ARG A 270 5.84 -12.78 19.03
C ARG A 270 5.91 -12.89 17.51
N GLY A 271 6.88 -12.20 16.88
CA GLY A 271 7.07 -12.17 15.44
C GLY A 271 7.42 -13.53 14.86
N LYS A 272 7.06 -13.74 13.60
CA LYS A 272 7.35 -14.96 12.88
C LYS A 272 8.81 -15.00 12.44
N ASN A 273 9.45 -16.15 12.56
CA ASN A 273 10.78 -16.36 11.99
C ASN A 273 10.66 -16.51 10.46
N LEU A 274 11.24 -15.57 9.73
CA LEU A 274 11.21 -15.57 8.26
C LEU A 274 12.45 -16.25 7.64
N LYS A 275 13.43 -16.65 8.47
CA LYS A 275 14.66 -17.29 7.96
C LYS A 275 14.35 -18.60 7.24
N GLY A 276 14.87 -18.71 6.01
CA GLY A 276 14.68 -19.89 5.19
C GLY A 276 13.38 -19.93 4.37
N LEU A 277 12.49 -18.96 4.51
CA LEU A 277 11.35 -18.80 3.61
C LEU A 277 11.81 -18.27 2.25
N SER A 278 11.14 -18.68 1.18
CA SER A 278 11.32 -18.09 -0.17
C SER A 278 10.59 -16.74 -0.24
N PHE A 279 11.08 -15.76 0.55
CA PHE A 279 10.45 -14.44 0.64
C PHE A 279 10.87 -13.56 -0.55
N PRO A 280 9.97 -12.78 -1.18
CA PRO A 280 10.30 -11.98 -2.34
C PRO A 280 11.31 -10.87 -2.01
N ARG A 281 12.15 -10.51 -3.01
CA ARG A 281 12.95 -9.29 -2.89
C ARG A 281 12.06 -8.10 -2.59
N SER A 282 12.50 -7.19 -1.76
CA SER A 282 11.65 -6.12 -1.25
C SER A 282 12.23 -4.74 -1.51
N LEU A 283 11.40 -3.81 -1.99
CA LEU A 283 11.67 -2.37 -1.99
C LEU A 283 10.93 -1.75 -0.81
N VAL A 284 11.67 -1.30 0.20
CA VAL A 284 11.10 -0.63 1.36
C VAL A 284 11.40 0.86 1.28
N VAL A 285 10.35 1.66 1.23
CA VAL A 285 10.44 3.13 1.15
C VAL A 285 10.15 3.72 2.51
N VAL A 286 11.06 4.54 3.02
CA VAL A 286 10.97 5.16 4.33
C VAL A 286 11.03 6.69 4.18
N ALA A 287 10.02 7.37 4.72
CA ALA A 287 10.02 8.82 4.83
C ALA A 287 10.66 9.25 6.17
N GLY A 288 11.71 10.05 6.11
CA GLY A 288 12.46 10.45 7.30
C GLY A 288 11.72 11.40 8.26
N LEU A 289 10.54 11.88 7.87
CA LEU A 289 9.66 12.70 8.71
C LEU A 289 8.37 11.94 9.09
N ASP A 290 8.29 10.62 8.81
CA ASP A 290 7.25 9.76 9.35
C ASP A 290 7.61 9.35 10.79
N LEU A 291 6.65 9.45 11.69
CA LEU A 291 6.89 9.11 13.11
C LEU A 291 7.20 7.63 13.32
N VAL A 292 6.78 6.73 12.42
CA VAL A 292 7.06 5.27 12.52
C VAL A 292 8.29 4.83 11.73
N GLN A 293 9.13 5.77 11.25
CA GLN A 293 10.31 5.46 10.44
C GLN A 293 11.27 4.47 11.13
N ASP A 294 11.45 4.56 12.45
CA ASP A 294 12.35 3.64 13.16
C ASP A 294 11.85 2.19 13.12
N TRP A 295 10.53 1.98 13.14
CA TRP A 295 9.93 0.66 12.94
C TRP A 295 10.13 0.14 11.50
N GLN A 296 10.06 1.04 10.52
CA GLN A 296 10.30 0.70 9.11
C GLN A 296 11.78 0.34 8.88
N LEU A 297 12.71 1.07 9.50
CA LEU A 297 14.14 0.76 9.45
C LEU A 297 14.46 -0.56 10.19
N ALA A 298 13.87 -0.78 11.36
CA ALA A 298 13.99 -2.05 12.09
C ALA A 298 13.46 -3.24 11.26
N TYR A 299 12.38 -3.03 10.52
CA TYR A 299 11.85 -4.03 9.58
C TYR A 299 12.86 -4.37 8.47
N VAL A 300 13.50 -3.37 7.87
CA VAL A 300 14.56 -3.58 6.86
C VAL A 300 15.70 -4.42 7.42
N GLU A 301 16.17 -4.08 8.62
CA GLU A 301 17.24 -4.83 9.29
C GLU A 301 16.79 -6.26 9.64
N GLY A 302 15.54 -6.43 10.08
CA GLY A 302 14.97 -7.74 10.36
C GLY A 302 14.94 -8.66 9.14
N LEU A 303 14.54 -8.14 7.97
CA LEU A 303 14.56 -8.89 6.71
C LEU A 303 16.01 -9.26 6.29
N ARG A 304 16.95 -8.33 6.38
CA ARG A 304 18.37 -8.58 6.09
C ARG A 304 18.96 -9.66 6.99
N ASN A 305 18.67 -9.58 8.28
CA ASN A 305 19.11 -10.58 9.28
C ASN A 305 18.48 -11.96 9.04
N ALA A 306 17.29 -12.01 8.44
CA ALA A 306 16.65 -13.24 7.99
C ALA A 306 17.23 -13.78 6.66
N GLY A 307 18.14 -13.04 6.01
CA GLY A 307 18.81 -13.44 4.76
C GLY A 307 18.05 -13.05 3.49
N HIS A 308 17.10 -12.11 3.58
CA HIS A 308 16.30 -11.67 2.43
C HIS A 308 16.88 -10.43 1.75
N GLU A 309 16.68 -10.34 0.43
CA GLU A 309 17.10 -9.19 -0.37
C GLU A 309 16.18 -7.99 -0.12
N VAL A 310 16.77 -6.87 0.34
CA VAL A 310 16.04 -5.63 0.63
C VAL A 310 16.76 -4.43 0.07
N LYS A 311 16.09 -3.71 -0.82
CA LYS A 311 16.44 -2.36 -1.26
C LYS A 311 15.74 -1.35 -0.37
N LEU A 312 16.49 -0.51 0.33
CA LEU A 312 15.96 0.60 1.12
C LEU A 312 16.04 1.89 0.33
N LEU A 313 14.89 2.55 0.13
CA LEU A 313 14.82 3.95 -0.31
C LEU A 313 14.49 4.84 0.88
N TYR A 314 15.51 5.49 1.46
CA TYR A 314 15.34 6.40 2.59
C TYR A 314 15.32 7.86 2.12
N LEU A 315 14.15 8.49 2.22
CA LEU A 315 13.93 9.88 1.80
C LEU A 315 13.89 10.79 3.03
N LYS A 316 15.06 11.30 3.42
CA LYS A 316 15.30 11.99 4.70
C LYS A 316 14.31 13.12 5.01
N GLN A 317 13.89 13.90 4.00
CA GLN A 317 13.00 15.06 4.17
C GLN A 317 11.57 14.80 3.63
N ALA A 318 11.22 13.56 3.31
CA ALA A 318 9.88 13.21 2.89
C ALA A 318 8.96 13.03 4.09
N THR A 319 7.70 13.44 3.94
CA THR A 319 6.60 13.16 4.86
C THR A 319 5.70 12.07 4.28
N ILE A 320 4.75 11.53 5.04
CA ILE A 320 3.70 10.68 4.48
C ILE A 320 2.93 11.43 3.38
N GLY A 321 2.44 10.71 2.38
CA GLY A 321 1.58 11.24 1.32
C GLY A 321 2.28 12.09 0.25
N TYR A 322 3.61 12.27 0.30
CA TYR A 322 4.36 13.02 -0.73
C TYR A 322 4.18 12.45 -2.14
N TYR A 323 3.85 11.18 -2.24
CA TYR A 323 3.71 10.42 -3.50
C TYR A 323 2.33 10.55 -4.15
N PHE A 324 1.36 11.20 -3.53
CA PHE A 324 0.06 11.41 -4.15
C PHE A 324 0.08 12.49 -5.25
N LEU A 325 0.95 13.48 -5.13
CA LEU A 325 1.03 14.60 -6.06
C LEU A 325 2.43 14.71 -6.69
N PRO A 326 2.53 14.90 -8.04
CA PRO A 326 3.80 15.04 -8.75
C PRO A 326 4.36 16.47 -8.62
N ASN A 327 4.60 16.94 -7.41
CA ASN A 327 4.97 18.32 -7.11
C ASN A 327 6.24 18.44 -6.26
N ASN A 328 7.04 17.38 -6.18
CA ASN A 328 8.28 17.35 -5.42
C ASN A 328 9.24 16.27 -5.95
N ASP A 329 10.54 16.46 -5.70
CA ASP A 329 11.61 15.56 -6.19
C ASP A 329 11.50 14.14 -5.61
N HIS A 330 11.00 14.00 -4.38
CA HIS A 330 10.79 12.69 -3.75
C HIS A 330 9.77 11.84 -4.50
N PHE A 331 8.74 12.48 -5.09
CA PHE A 331 7.78 11.79 -5.94
C PHE A 331 8.48 11.17 -7.15
N TYR A 332 9.28 11.96 -7.88
CA TYR A 332 9.94 11.47 -9.09
C TYR A 332 11.00 10.41 -8.78
N THR A 333 11.76 10.59 -7.70
CA THR A 333 12.72 9.59 -7.21
C THR A 333 12.01 8.26 -6.90
N LEU A 334 10.88 8.31 -6.20
CA LEU A 334 10.10 7.11 -5.90
C LEU A 334 9.60 6.41 -7.15
N MET A 335 9.02 7.17 -8.09
CA MET A 335 8.48 6.60 -9.33
C MET A 335 9.55 5.90 -10.15
N GLU A 336 10.73 6.51 -10.27
CA GLU A 336 11.86 5.89 -10.96
C GLU A 336 12.35 4.62 -10.25
N GLU A 337 12.42 4.62 -8.91
CA GLU A 337 12.80 3.45 -8.13
C GLU A 337 11.82 2.29 -8.26
N ILE A 338 10.51 2.57 -8.30
CA ILE A 338 9.48 1.54 -8.54
C ILE A 338 9.60 0.97 -9.95
N LYS A 339 9.77 1.83 -10.96
CA LYS A 339 9.97 1.40 -12.34
C LYS A 339 11.16 0.45 -12.47
N ASN A 340 12.31 0.85 -11.92
CA ASN A 340 13.53 0.05 -11.97
C ASN A 340 13.44 -1.24 -11.15
N PHE A 341 12.61 -1.25 -10.10
CA PHE A 341 12.37 -2.44 -9.30
C PHE A 341 11.47 -3.44 -10.02
N VAL A 342 10.44 -2.98 -10.73
CA VAL A 342 9.51 -3.86 -11.48
C VAL A 342 10.13 -4.31 -12.80
N ASN A 343 10.79 -3.41 -13.53
CA ASN A 343 11.41 -3.64 -14.83
C ASN A 343 12.93 -3.40 -14.72
N PRO A 344 13.70 -4.31 -14.11
CA PRO A 344 15.14 -4.13 -14.03
C PRO A 344 15.72 -4.07 -15.45
N THR A 345 16.40 -2.98 -15.76
CA THR A 345 17.24 -2.92 -16.97
C THR A 345 18.36 -3.92 -16.81
N CYS A 346 18.48 -4.86 -17.74
CA CYS A 346 19.59 -5.81 -17.83
C CYS A 346 20.94 -5.10 -17.99
#